data_12e67cec88d5e9d970a1865887e380a2
#
_entry.id   12e67cec88d5e9d970a1865887e380a2
#
_cell.length_a   1.000
_cell.length_b   1.000
_cell.length_c   1.000
_cell.angle_alpha   90.00
_cell.angle_beta   90.00
_cell.angle_gamma   90.00
#
_symmetry.space_group_name_H-M   'P 1'
#
loop_
_entity.id
_entity.type
_entity.pdbx_description
1 polymer ?
#
loop_
_entity_poly.entity_id
_entity_poly.type
_entity_poly.pdbx_seq_one_letter_code
_entity_poly.pdbx_strand_id
1 'polypeptide(L)'
;MWAGSLPEGTSAQKAELIALTQALQMAEGQSINIYTNSRYAFTTAHIQGAIYRQRGLLTSAVKNIKIKEVILSLLEAIHLPAKVAIIHCPGHQKGHDAVTRGNNMADVKAKQAALSPMILPFRPRQRESLQKVALPELKLCSQSFEYTYP
;
A
#
# COMPACT_ATOMS: atom_id res chain seq x y z
N MET A 1 -8.47 -2.96 -11.24
CA MET A 1 -8.37 -1.97 -10.14
C MET A 1 -8.99 -2.56 -8.90
N TRP A 2 -8.28 -2.52 -7.77
CA TRP A 2 -8.81 -2.99 -6.49
C TRP A 2 -9.34 -1.80 -5.68
N ALA A 3 -10.50 -1.95 -5.06
CA ALA A 3 -11.08 -1.01 -4.13
C ALA A 3 -12.00 -1.78 -3.17
N GLY A 4 -12.09 -1.33 -1.93
CA GLY A 4 -12.94 -1.97 -0.93
C GLY A 4 -13.27 -1.03 0.21
N SER A 5 -14.38 -1.28 0.89
CA SER A 5 -14.75 -0.58 2.11
C SER A 5 -14.15 -1.29 3.32
N LEU A 6 -13.86 -0.52 4.34
CA LEU A 6 -13.35 -0.98 5.63
C LEU A 6 -14.44 -0.77 6.70
N PRO A 7 -14.34 -1.48 7.85
CA PRO A 7 -15.28 -1.29 8.95
C PRO A 7 -15.42 0.18 9.35
N GLU A 8 -16.62 0.57 9.75
CA GLU A 8 -16.88 1.92 10.28
C GLU A 8 -15.94 2.21 11.45
N GLY A 9 -15.48 3.45 11.55
CA GLY A 9 -14.49 3.87 12.56
C GLY A 9 -13.04 3.57 12.20
N THR A 10 -12.75 2.97 11.03
CA THR A 10 -11.38 2.81 10.55
C THR A 10 -10.77 4.18 10.27
N SER A 11 -9.60 4.48 10.86
CA SER A 11 -8.92 5.74 10.61
C SER A 11 -8.39 5.82 9.18
N ALA A 12 -8.31 7.04 8.64
CA ALA A 12 -7.73 7.29 7.32
C ALA A 12 -6.29 6.75 7.22
N GLN A 13 -5.48 6.93 8.26
CA GLN A 13 -4.12 6.40 8.32
C GLN A 13 -4.07 4.87 8.19
N LYS A 14 -4.97 4.18 8.90
CA LYS A 14 -5.08 2.72 8.80
C LYS A 14 -5.52 2.28 7.39
N ALA A 15 -6.48 2.97 6.81
CA ALA A 15 -6.96 2.69 5.46
C ALA A 15 -5.85 2.83 4.40
N GLU A 16 -5.04 3.88 4.50
CA GLU A 16 -3.91 4.12 3.60
C GLU A 16 -2.83 3.02 3.70
N LEU A 17 -2.52 2.57 4.92
CA LEU A 17 -1.57 1.46 5.11
C LEU A 17 -2.12 0.15 4.55
N ILE A 18 -3.40 -0.12 4.70
CA ILE A 18 -4.06 -1.31 4.14
C ILE A 18 -4.00 -1.26 2.60
N ALA A 19 -4.30 -0.11 2.00
CA ALA A 19 -4.25 0.06 0.55
C ALA A 19 -2.82 -0.16 0.01
N LEU A 20 -1.81 0.41 0.67
CA LEU A 20 -0.42 0.21 0.29
C LEU A 20 0.01 -1.26 0.45
N THR A 21 -0.36 -1.90 1.54
CA THR A 21 -0.09 -3.33 1.78
C THR A 21 -0.71 -4.19 0.69
N GLN A 22 -1.95 -3.90 0.32
CA GLN A 22 -2.64 -4.61 -0.75
C GLN A 22 -1.95 -4.44 -2.10
N ALA A 23 -1.53 -3.22 -2.44
CA ALA A 23 -0.79 -2.96 -3.67
C ALA A 23 0.53 -3.77 -3.76
N LEU A 24 1.26 -3.86 -2.66
CA LEU A 24 2.49 -4.65 -2.57
C LEU A 24 2.23 -6.16 -2.72
N GLN A 25 1.17 -6.67 -2.09
CA GLN A 25 0.78 -8.08 -2.23
C GLN A 25 0.41 -8.42 -3.66
N MET A 26 -0.30 -7.52 -4.34
CA MET A 26 -0.68 -7.68 -5.74
C MET A 26 0.51 -7.68 -6.70
N ALA A 27 1.60 -7.06 -6.32
CA ALA A 27 2.82 -6.94 -7.11
C ALA A 27 3.87 -8.02 -6.79
N GLU A 28 3.50 -9.10 -6.12
CA GLU A 28 4.43 -10.17 -5.76
C GLU A 28 5.23 -10.68 -6.97
N GLY A 29 6.55 -10.72 -6.83
CA GLY A 29 7.46 -11.16 -7.87
C GLY A 29 7.64 -10.18 -9.04
N GLN A 30 7.01 -9.02 -9.01
CA GLN A 30 7.06 -8.02 -10.07
C GLN A 30 7.91 -6.83 -9.67
N SER A 31 8.38 -6.07 -10.67
CA SER A 31 8.97 -4.76 -10.46
C SER A 31 7.88 -3.70 -10.51
N ILE A 32 7.76 -2.87 -9.47
CA ILE A 32 6.64 -1.96 -9.33
C ILE A 32 7.06 -0.58 -8.79
N ASN A 33 6.42 0.46 -9.33
CA ASN A 33 6.41 1.79 -8.76
C ASN A 33 5.01 2.06 -8.19
N ILE A 34 4.91 2.36 -6.91
CA ILE A 34 3.66 2.69 -6.24
C ILE A 34 3.65 4.17 -5.92
N TYR A 35 2.65 4.87 -6.43
CA TYR A 35 2.44 6.27 -6.13
C TYR A 35 1.35 6.40 -5.06
N THR A 36 1.65 7.16 -4.01
CA THR A 36 0.70 7.44 -2.92
C THR A 36 0.69 8.93 -2.58
N ASN A 37 -0.50 9.48 -2.37
CA ASN A 37 -0.65 10.82 -1.84
C ASN A 37 -0.67 10.85 -0.30
N SER A 38 -0.65 9.69 0.35
CA SER A 38 -0.57 9.59 1.79
C SER A 38 0.88 9.75 2.27
N ARG A 39 1.19 10.92 2.82
CA ARG A 39 2.49 11.15 3.47
C ARG A 39 2.71 10.17 4.63
N TYR A 40 1.65 9.82 5.35
CA TYR A 40 1.73 8.86 6.45
C TYR A 40 2.16 7.47 5.96
N ALA A 41 1.50 6.94 4.93
CA ALA A 41 1.85 5.63 4.38
C ALA A 41 3.28 5.63 3.81
N PHE A 42 3.64 6.67 3.06
CA PHE A 42 4.99 6.85 2.53
C PHE A 42 6.06 6.86 3.64
N THR A 43 5.88 7.69 4.65
CA THR A 43 6.84 7.82 5.75
C THR A 43 6.93 6.54 6.56
N THR A 44 5.80 5.90 6.85
CA THR A 44 5.77 4.62 7.59
C THR A 44 6.53 3.54 6.84
N ALA A 45 6.31 3.39 5.54
CA ALA A 45 7.00 2.39 4.73
C ALA A 45 8.53 2.60 4.73
N HIS A 46 8.98 3.84 4.55
CA HIS A 46 10.41 4.15 4.48
C HIS A 46 11.11 4.07 5.84
N ILE A 47 10.54 4.66 6.88
CA ILE A 47 11.17 4.70 8.21
C ILE A 47 11.07 3.34 8.89
N GLN A 48 9.89 2.76 8.96
CA GLN A 48 9.70 1.47 9.63
C GLN A 48 10.36 0.34 8.85
N GLY A 49 10.34 0.39 7.52
CA GLY A 49 11.04 -0.56 6.67
C GLY A 49 12.55 -0.55 6.91
N ALA A 50 13.17 0.63 7.03
CA ALA A 50 14.59 0.77 7.34
C ALA A 50 14.92 0.21 8.75
N ILE A 51 14.11 0.53 9.75
CA ILE A 51 14.29 0.04 11.13
C ILE A 51 14.14 -1.48 11.19
N TYR A 52 13.11 -2.02 10.55
CA TYR A 52 12.87 -3.46 10.49
C TYR A 52 14.05 -4.21 9.87
N ARG A 53 14.60 -3.66 8.80
CA ARG A 53 15.76 -4.25 8.13
C ARG A 53 17.03 -4.24 8.99
N GLN A 54 17.28 -3.16 9.72
CA GLN A 54 18.50 -3.01 10.52
C GLN A 54 18.48 -3.80 11.83
N ARG A 55 17.32 -3.94 12.44
CA ARG A 55 17.17 -4.41 13.82
C ARG A 55 16.23 -5.61 13.98
N GLY A 56 15.62 -6.08 12.89
CA GLY A 56 14.53 -7.04 12.97
C GLY A 56 13.26 -6.44 13.60
N LEU A 57 12.27 -7.27 13.84
CA LEU A 57 11.02 -6.88 14.48
C LEU A 57 11.24 -6.56 15.96
N LEU A 58 11.71 -5.36 16.27
CA LEU A 58 11.76 -4.90 17.64
C LEU A 58 10.37 -4.50 18.11
N THR A 59 9.76 -5.42 18.82
CA THR A 59 8.41 -5.27 19.39
C THR A 59 8.28 -4.12 20.38
N SER A 60 9.36 -3.60 20.93
CA SER A 60 9.34 -2.58 21.98
C SER A 60 8.91 -1.18 21.47
N ALA A 61 9.29 -0.80 20.27
CA ALA A 61 8.91 0.51 19.71
C ALA A 61 7.47 0.53 19.18
N VAL A 62 6.87 -0.63 18.95
CA VAL A 62 5.54 -0.79 18.35
C VAL A 62 4.46 -1.12 19.39
N LYS A 63 4.84 -1.24 20.65
CA LYS A 63 3.94 -1.71 21.74
C LYS A 63 2.66 -0.90 21.96
N ASN A 64 2.64 0.38 21.54
CA ASN A 64 1.53 1.30 21.81
C ASN A 64 0.81 1.80 20.53
N ILE A 65 1.09 1.23 19.37
CA ILE A 65 0.48 1.70 18.13
C ILE A 65 -0.80 0.90 17.88
N LYS A 66 -1.95 1.60 17.85
CA LYS A 66 -3.28 1.02 17.56
C LYS A 66 -3.37 0.27 16.22
N ILE A 67 -2.40 0.46 15.35
CA ILE A 67 -2.34 -0.11 14.00
C ILE A 67 -1.12 -1.02 13.79
N LYS A 68 -0.59 -1.54 14.88
CA LYS A 68 0.60 -2.41 14.88
C LYS A 68 0.52 -3.55 13.87
N GLU A 69 -0.59 -4.28 13.85
CA GLU A 69 -0.78 -5.43 12.95
C GLU A 69 -0.74 -5.02 11.49
N VAL A 70 -1.29 -3.84 11.17
CA VAL A 70 -1.29 -3.30 9.80
C VAL A 70 0.14 -2.91 9.39
N ILE A 71 0.90 -2.30 10.28
CA ILE A 71 2.31 -1.96 10.04
C ILE A 71 3.14 -3.23 9.83
N LEU A 72 2.95 -4.26 10.64
CA LEU A 72 3.65 -5.53 10.45
C LEU A 72 3.32 -6.18 9.11
N SER A 73 2.04 -6.20 8.72
CA SER A 73 1.61 -6.70 7.42
C SER A 73 2.23 -5.90 6.25
N LEU A 74 2.35 -4.58 6.41
CA LEU A 74 3.02 -3.73 5.43
C LEU A 74 4.50 -4.10 5.30
N LEU A 75 5.21 -4.26 6.41
CA LEU A 75 6.63 -4.59 6.42
C LEU A 75 6.91 -5.96 5.79
N GLU A 76 6.04 -6.93 6.01
CA GLU A 76 6.12 -8.23 5.34
C GLU A 76 5.86 -8.09 3.83
N ALA A 77 4.86 -7.30 3.45
CA ALA A 77 4.46 -7.10 2.06
C ALA A 77 5.52 -6.35 1.22
N ILE A 78 6.33 -5.49 1.81
CA ILE A 78 7.41 -4.77 1.10
C ILE A 78 8.41 -5.72 0.45
N HIS A 79 8.57 -6.91 0.97
CA HIS A 79 9.52 -7.91 0.44
C HIS A 79 8.91 -8.80 -0.66
N LEU A 80 7.63 -8.68 -0.97
CA LEU A 80 6.96 -9.51 -1.96
C LEU A 80 7.29 -9.14 -3.41
N PRO A 81 7.34 -7.86 -3.82
CA PRO A 81 7.79 -7.48 -5.14
C PRO A 81 9.27 -7.83 -5.34
N ALA A 82 9.63 -8.15 -6.58
CA ALA A 82 11.05 -8.34 -6.94
C ALA A 82 11.83 -7.01 -6.83
N LYS A 83 11.19 -5.90 -7.22
CA LYS A 83 11.69 -4.53 -7.03
C LYS A 83 10.51 -3.62 -6.70
N VAL A 84 10.69 -2.68 -5.79
CA VAL A 84 9.65 -1.73 -5.42
C VAL A 84 10.21 -0.33 -5.22
N ALA A 85 9.50 0.66 -5.75
CA ALA A 85 9.67 2.06 -5.38
C ALA A 85 8.32 2.57 -4.86
N ILE A 86 8.31 3.16 -3.68
CA ILE A 86 7.15 3.84 -3.11
C ILE A 86 7.44 5.34 -3.21
N ILE A 87 6.58 6.05 -3.96
CA ILE A 87 6.80 7.44 -4.35
C ILE A 87 5.64 8.28 -3.82
N HIS A 88 5.97 9.36 -3.12
CA HIS A 88 4.96 10.32 -2.70
C HIS A 88 4.59 11.25 -3.87
N CYS A 89 3.30 11.40 -4.11
CA CYS A 89 2.77 12.35 -5.09
C CYS A 89 1.74 13.29 -4.43
N PRO A 90 1.59 14.53 -4.92
CA PRO A 90 0.55 15.42 -4.42
C PRO A 90 -0.85 14.89 -4.72
N GLY A 91 -1.76 14.99 -3.74
CA GLY A 91 -3.18 14.67 -3.93
C GLY A 91 -3.93 15.78 -4.65
N HIS A 92 -5.08 15.44 -5.22
CA HIS A 92 -6.06 16.38 -5.81
C HIS A 92 -5.50 17.38 -6.83
N GLN A 93 -4.46 16.99 -7.57
CA GLN A 93 -3.88 17.85 -8.59
C GLN A 93 -4.74 17.92 -9.85
N LYS A 94 -4.71 19.09 -10.49
CA LYS A 94 -5.28 19.29 -11.81
C LYS A 94 -4.16 19.10 -12.84
N GLY A 95 -4.11 17.95 -13.45
CA GLY A 95 -3.08 17.62 -14.43
C GLY A 95 -3.50 16.49 -15.33
N HIS A 96 -2.82 16.36 -16.47
CA HIS A 96 -3.11 15.33 -17.47
C HIS A 96 -2.04 14.23 -17.51
N ASP A 97 -1.03 14.31 -16.66
CA ASP A 97 0.00 13.26 -16.55
C ASP A 97 -0.59 11.97 -15.94
N ALA A 98 0.08 10.85 -16.20
CA ALA A 98 -0.41 9.54 -15.82
C ALA A 98 -0.52 9.36 -14.29
N VAL A 99 0.40 9.96 -13.51
CA VAL A 99 0.41 9.87 -12.05
C VAL A 99 -0.78 10.61 -11.47
N THR A 100 -1.02 11.85 -11.91
CA THR A 100 -2.16 12.66 -11.46
C THR A 100 -3.49 12.00 -11.81
N ARG A 101 -3.65 11.50 -13.04
CA ARG A 101 -4.87 10.80 -13.46
C ARG A 101 -5.09 9.52 -12.65
N GLY A 102 -4.03 8.74 -12.43
CA GLY A 102 -4.09 7.51 -11.64
C GLY A 102 -4.49 7.79 -10.20
N ASN A 103 -3.90 8.79 -9.56
CA ASN A 103 -4.21 9.19 -8.19
C ASN A 103 -5.66 9.70 -8.06
N ASN A 104 -6.13 10.55 -8.98
CA ASN A 104 -7.50 11.04 -8.99
C ASN A 104 -8.51 9.91 -9.20
N MET A 105 -8.19 8.94 -10.06
CA MET A 105 -9.03 7.76 -10.27
C MET A 105 -9.09 6.88 -9.01
N ALA A 106 -7.98 6.67 -8.33
CA ALA A 106 -7.92 5.94 -7.08
C ALA A 106 -8.79 6.60 -6.00
N ASP A 107 -8.74 7.93 -5.90
CA ASP A 107 -9.55 8.72 -4.97
C ASP A 107 -11.06 8.59 -5.23
N VAL A 108 -11.47 8.66 -6.50
CA VAL A 108 -12.88 8.43 -6.90
C VAL A 108 -13.32 7.00 -6.54
N LYS A 109 -12.50 6.00 -6.82
CA LYS A 109 -12.82 4.60 -6.52
C LYS A 109 -12.86 4.32 -5.02
N ALA A 110 -11.98 4.92 -4.25
CA ALA A 110 -12.00 4.81 -2.79
C ALA A 110 -13.31 5.39 -2.21
N LYS A 111 -13.73 6.56 -2.69
CA LYS A 111 -15.01 7.17 -2.28
C LYS A 111 -16.21 6.30 -2.66
N GLN A 112 -16.23 5.74 -3.86
CA GLN A 112 -17.28 4.82 -4.31
C GLN A 112 -17.31 3.56 -3.44
N ALA A 113 -16.15 2.98 -3.14
CA ALA A 113 -16.04 1.79 -2.29
C ALA A 113 -16.51 2.03 -0.86
N ALA A 114 -16.23 3.22 -0.31
CA ALA A 114 -16.66 3.59 1.04
C ALA A 114 -18.20 3.63 1.18
N LEU A 115 -18.93 3.87 0.08
CA LEU A 115 -20.39 3.85 0.04
C LEU A 115 -20.96 2.46 -0.23
N SER A 116 -20.13 1.47 -0.53
CA SER A 116 -20.54 0.10 -0.79
C SER A 116 -20.88 -0.62 0.51
N PRO A 117 -21.98 -1.42 0.55
CA PRO A 117 -22.31 -2.24 1.70
C PRO A 117 -21.35 -3.42 1.91
N MET A 118 -20.51 -3.73 0.92
CA MET A 118 -19.56 -4.82 1.00
C MET A 118 -18.28 -4.39 1.71
N ILE A 119 -18.11 -4.88 2.94
CA ILE A 119 -16.92 -4.65 3.76
C ILE A 119 -15.88 -5.72 3.43
N LEU A 120 -14.68 -5.31 3.03
CA LEU A 120 -13.56 -6.22 2.88
C LEU A 120 -12.93 -6.49 4.25
N PRO A 121 -12.86 -7.76 4.68
CA PRO A 121 -12.07 -8.10 5.86
C PRO A 121 -10.59 -7.86 5.54
N PHE A 122 -9.89 -7.11 6.39
CA PHE A 122 -8.44 -7.12 6.38
C PHE A 122 -7.97 -8.51 6.83
N ARG A 123 -7.43 -9.29 5.92
CA ARG A 123 -6.80 -10.56 6.23
C ARG A 123 -5.30 -10.39 6.13
N PRO A 124 -4.56 -10.51 7.25
CA PRO A 124 -3.13 -10.72 7.16
C PRO A 124 -2.90 -12.00 6.34
N ARG A 125 -1.89 -11.98 5.51
CA ARG A 125 -1.58 -13.08 4.61
C ARG A 125 -1.39 -14.38 5.40
N GLN A 126 -2.28 -15.35 5.24
CA GLN A 126 -1.96 -16.74 5.53
C GLN A 126 -1.10 -17.26 4.37
N ARG A 127 -0.04 -17.98 4.68
CA ARG A 127 0.98 -18.47 3.73
C ARG A 127 0.45 -19.47 2.69
N GLU A 128 -0.83 -19.76 2.64
CA GLU A 128 -1.42 -20.76 1.76
C GLU A 128 -2.23 -20.14 0.63
N SER A 129 -1.84 -20.49 -0.59
CA SER A 129 -2.53 -20.34 -1.86
C SER A 129 -2.95 -18.91 -2.25
N LEU A 130 -2.00 -18.16 -2.81
CA LEU A 130 -2.33 -17.11 -3.75
C LEU A 130 -2.76 -17.74 -5.07
N GLN A 131 -4.06 -17.94 -5.24
CA GLN A 131 -4.61 -17.96 -6.58
C GLN A 131 -4.30 -16.61 -7.21
N LYS A 132 -3.59 -16.65 -8.33
CA LYS A 132 -3.32 -15.48 -9.17
C LYS A 132 -4.66 -14.88 -9.57
N VAL A 133 -5.12 -13.89 -8.84
CA VAL A 133 -6.18 -13.01 -9.32
C VAL A 133 -5.50 -12.10 -10.32
N ALA A 134 -5.75 -12.34 -11.60
CA ALA A 134 -5.32 -11.47 -12.68
C ALA A 134 -5.98 -10.11 -12.44
N LEU A 135 -5.17 -9.09 -12.15
CA LEU A 135 -5.62 -7.72 -12.02
C LEU A 135 -5.51 -7.03 -13.36
N PRO A 136 -6.63 -6.52 -13.89
CA PRO A 136 -6.54 -5.56 -14.96
C PRO A 136 -6.05 -4.23 -14.39
N GLU A 137 -4.86 -3.86 -14.82
CA GLU A 137 -4.36 -2.51 -14.96
C GLU A 137 -4.31 -1.60 -13.71
N LEU A 138 -3.41 -1.88 -12.77
CA LEU A 138 -2.57 -0.80 -12.29
C LEU A 138 -1.60 -0.50 -13.45
N LYS A 139 -1.94 0.44 -14.33
CA LYS A 139 -1.00 1.01 -15.29
C LYS A 139 0.02 1.81 -14.51
N LEU A 140 1.06 1.11 -14.15
CA LEU A 140 2.26 1.65 -13.58
C LEU A 140 2.93 2.49 -14.65
N CYS A 141 3.16 3.74 -14.34
CA CYS A 141 4.03 4.58 -15.14
C CYS A 141 5.39 3.87 -15.22
N SER A 142 5.78 3.46 -16.41
CA SER A 142 6.99 2.70 -16.69
C SER A 142 8.24 3.59 -16.65
N GLN A 143 8.49 4.24 -15.52
CA GLN A 143 9.81 4.80 -15.24
C GLN A 143 10.37 4.01 -14.07
N SER A 144 11.27 3.11 -14.40
CA SER A 144 12.03 2.28 -13.48
C SER A 144 12.92 3.12 -12.59
N PHE A 145 12.45 3.38 -11.40
CA PHE A 145 13.35 3.76 -10.32
C PHE A 145 13.67 2.49 -9.53
N GLU A 146 14.90 2.05 -9.68
CA GLU A 146 15.43 0.97 -8.85
C GLU A 146 15.59 1.50 -7.43
N TYR A 147 14.70 1.13 -6.54
CA TYR A 147 14.96 1.25 -5.13
C TYR A 147 15.82 0.02 -4.74
N THR A 148 17.09 0.15 -4.97
CA THR A 148 18.07 -0.71 -4.31
C THR A 148 18.09 -0.25 -2.86
N TYR A 149 17.55 -1.06 -1.97
CA TYR A 149 17.89 -0.92 -0.56
C TYR A 149 19.41 -1.03 -0.46
N PRO A 150 20.09 -0.02 0.09
CA PRO A 150 21.52 -0.14 0.35
C PRO A 150 21.82 -1.24 1.35
#